data_18c8a2dcaef7df3258109d519abe0408
#
_entry.id   18c8a2dcaef7df3258109d519abe0408
#
_cell.length_a   1.000
_cell.length_b   1.000
_cell.length_c   1.000
_cell.angle_alpha   90.00
_cell.angle_beta   90.00
_cell.angle_gamma   90.00
#
_symmetry.space_group_name_H-M   'P 1'
#
loop_
_entity.id
_entity.type
_entity.pdbx_description
1 polymer ?
#
loop_
_entity_poly.entity_id
_entity_poly.type
_entity_poly.pdbx_seq_one_letter_code
_entity_poly.pdbx_strand_id
1 'polypeptide(L)'
;SREMLDVKSAKEIISSTQNAISKESYVKDEDIFYIIFTSGSTGKPKGVCITYNNLNNFLHWYTGYYDEKEELVFLGHPPFSFDLSVMSLWPSIYLGASLVQIDKKHQENFKVMFEELNKSNATIWISTPSFIEMCFIDKNFNQSLMPKVKQFVFCGEKLFSTTVEKIHKNFED
;
A
#
# COMPACT_ATOMS: atom_id res chain seq x y z
N SER A 1 -2.17 31.62 1.26
CA SER A 1 -3.08 30.60 1.81
C SER A 1 -3.10 29.45 0.84
N ARG A 2 -2.76 28.25 1.28
CA ARG A 2 -2.95 27.05 0.46
C ARG A 2 -4.42 26.69 0.54
N GLU A 3 -5.14 26.75 -0.57
CA GLU A 3 -6.50 26.21 -0.64
C GLU A 3 -6.42 24.69 -0.43
N MET A 4 -7.20 24.18 0.52
CA MET A 4 -7.36 22.74 0.68
C MET A 4 -8.38 22.26 -0.34
N LEU A 5 -7.97 21.34 -1.20
CA LEU A 5 -8.85 20.67 -2.17
C LEU A 5 -9.67 19.62 -1.42
N ASP A 6 -10.97 19.82 -1.29
CA ASP A 6 -11.86 18.79 -0.77
C ASP A 6 -12.25 17.76 -1.86
N VAL A 7 -12.85 16.64 -1.43
CA VAL A 7 -13.23 15.54 -2.34
C VAL A 7 -14.22 15.98 -3.42
N LYS A 8 -15.12 16.93 -3.10
CA LYS A 8 -16.12 17.44 -4.05
C LYS A 8 -15.45 18.27 -5.12
N SER A 9 -14.61 19.23 -4.73
CA SER A 9 -13.83 20.07 -5.64
C SER A 9 -12.89 19.24 -6.53
N ALA A 10 -12.25 18.20 -5.97
CA ALA A 10 -11.42 17.28 -6.74
C ALA A 10 -12.22 16.55 -7.83
N LYS A 11 -13.42 16.05 -7.50
CA LYS A 11 -14.31 15.39 -8.48
C LYS A 11 -14.79 16.34 -9.58
N GLU A 12 -15.11 17.58 -9.23
CA GLU A 12 -15.51 18.62 -10.19
C GLU A 12 -14.36 18.96 -11.14
N ILE A 13 -13.14 19.11 -10.64
CA ILE A 13 -11.94 19.35 -11.46
C ILE A 13 -11.70 18.16 -12.41
N ILE A 14 -11.71 16.94 -11.90
CA ILE A 14 -11.49 15.73 -12.71
C ILE A 14 -12.54 15.64 -13.84
N SER A 15 -13.82 15.89 -13.54
CA SER A 15 -14.90 15.80 -14.52
C SER A 15 -14.84 16.91 -15.58
N SER A 16 -14.29 18.08 -15.24
CA SER A 16 -14.17 19.24 -16.14
C SER A 16 -12.87 19.26 -16.95
N THR A 17 -11.85 18.48 -16.53
CA THR A 17 -10.54 18.46 -17.19
C THR A 17 -10.54 17.46 -18.34
N GLN A 18 -10.47 17.95 -19.58
CA GLN A 18 -10.49 17.12 -20.79
C GLN A 18 -9.10 16.92 -21.39
N ASN A 19 -8.10 17.69 -20.98
CA ASN A 19 -6.77 17.68 -21.56
C ASN A 19 -5.79 16.89 -20.68
N ALA A 20 -4.96 16.06 -21.30
CA ALA A 20 -3.81 15.46 -20.65
C ALA A 20 -2.81 16.55 -20.20
N ILE A 21 -2.09 16.26 -19.12
CA ILE A 21 -0.99 17.13 -18.65
C ILE A 21 0.04 17.28 -19.77
N SER A 22 0.53 18.51 -19.98
CA SER A 22 1.56 18.75 -20.99
C SER A 22 2.88 18.09 -20.61
N LYS A 23 3.66 17.65 -21.60
CA LYS A 23 4.96 16.97 -21.36
C LYS A 23 5.97 17.86 -20.62
N GLU A 24 5.86 19.17 -20.74
CA GLU A 24 6.70 20.14 -20.01
C GLU A 24 6.46 20.10 -18.50
N SER A 25 5.27 19.65 -18.09
CA SER A 25 4.87 19.50 -16.68
C SER A 25 5.23 18.15 -16.08
N TYR A 26 5.84 17.23 -16.87
CA TYR A 26 6.24 15.93 -16.36
C TYR A 26 7.40 16.07 -15.37
N VAL A 27 7.33 15.29 -14.30
CA VAL A 27 8.40 15.16 -13.30
C VAL A 27 9.64 14.60 -13.99
N LYS A 28 10.81 15.19 -13.72
CA LYS A 28 12.11 14.75 -14.23
C LYS A 28 12.82 13.89 -13.20
N ASP A 29 13.81 13.15 -13.64
CA ASP A 29 14.52 12.15 -12.82
C ASP A 29 15.02 12.67 -11.47
N GLU A 30 15.55 13.89 -11.43
CA GLU A 30 16.11 14.50 -10.23
C GLU A 30 15.10 15.36 -9.44
N ASP A 31 13.88 15.52 -9.95
CA ASP A 31 12.86 16.26 -9.23
C ASP A 31 12.43 15.49 -7.97
N ILE A 32 12.25 16.21 -6.87
CA ILE A 32 11.71 15.61 -5.64
C ILE A 32 10.25 15.23 -5.90
N PHE A 33 9.97 13.93 -5.85
CA PHE A 33 8.65 13.40 -6.09
C PHE A 33 7.79 13.43 -4.82
N TYR A 34 8.36 13.03 -3.68
CA TYR A 34 7.74 13.17 -2.36
C TYR A 34 8.79 13.29 -1.24
N ILE A 35 8.33 13.73 -0.07
CA ILE A 35 9.14 13.80 1.14
C ILE A 35 8.43 13.00 2.23
N ILE A 36 9.16 12.06 2.83
CA ILE A 36 8.66 11.29 3.96
C ILE A 36 9.48 11.61 5.21
N PHE A 37 8.81 11.74 6.36
CA PHE A 37 9.49 12.08 7.59
C PHE A 37 9.81 10.82 8.40
N THR A 38 11.06 10.75 8.87
CA THR A 38 11.53 9.70 9.77
C THR A 38 11.83 10.28 11.14
N SER A 39 11.74 9.45 12.20
CA SER A 39 12.17 9.82 13.54
C SER A 39 13.68 10.05 13.55
N GLY A 40 14.10 11.31 13.67
CA GLY A 40 15.53 11.65 13.76
C GLY A 40 16.14 11.24 15.11
N SER A 41 17.39 10.79 15.12
CA SER A 41 18.17 10.46 16.34
C SER A 41 18.29 11.64 17.31
N THR A 42 18.07 12.86 16.85
CA THR A 42 18.10 14.11 17.64
C THR A 42 16.73 14.54 18.16
N GLY A 43 15.70 13.69 18.03
CA GLY A 43 14.31 13.98 18.43
C GLY A 43 13.55 14.89 17.46
N LYS A 44 14.19 15.44 16.44
CA LYS A 44 13.50 16.22 15.38
C LYS A 44 13.30 15.34 14.15
N PRO A 45 12.07 15.26 13.60
CA PRO A 45 11.83 14.51 12.37
C PRO A 45 12.71 15.01 11.22
N LYS A 46 13.26 14.09 10.45
CA LYS A 46 14.04 14.40 9.24
C LYS A 46 13.20 14.09 8.01
N GLY A 47 13.06 15.05 7.10
CA GLY A 47 12.44 14.85 5.80
C GLY A 47 13.42 14.17 4.84
N VAL A 48 13.10 12.96 4.40
CA VAL A 48 13.84 12.25 3.36
C VAL A 48 13.20 12.59 2.02
N CYS A 49 13.96 13.24 1.15
CA CYS A 49 13.52 13.59 -0.19
C CYS A 49 13.72 12.37 -1.11
N ILE A 50 12.65 11.95 -1.75
CA ILE A 50 12.68 10.85 -2.74
C ILE A 50 12.48 11.49 -4.12
N THR A 51 13.47 11.31 -4.99
CA THR A 51 13.38 11.78 -6.37
C THR A 51 12.56 10.81 -7.22
N TYR A 52 12.11 11.28 -8.39
CA TYR A 52 11.42 10.40 -9.34
C TYR A 52 12.28 9.21 -9.74
N ASN A 53 13.58 9.41 -9.95
CA ASN A 53 14.51 8.35 -10.28
C ASN A 53 14.63 7.30 -9.15
N ASN A 54 14.64 7.70 -7.87
CA ASN A 54 14.62 6.75 -6.75
C ASN A 54 13.37 5.88 -6.78
N LEU A 55 12.19 6.50 -6.97
CA LEU A 55 10.93 5.77 -7.05
C LEU A 55 10.89 4.85 -8.27
N ASN A 56 11.35 5.31 -9.44
CA ASN A 56 11.36 4.54 -10.67
C ASN A 56 12.25 3.28 -10.55
N ASN A 57 13.44 3.42 -9.97
CA ASN A 57 14.32 2.29 -9.69
C ASN A 57 13.70 1.26 -8.73
N PHE A 58 13.03 1.75 -7.69
CA PHE A 58 12.28 0.89 -6.77
C PHE A 58 11.16 0.13 -7.50
N LEU A 59 10.38 0.83 -8.33
CA LEU A 59 9.27 0.23 -9.07
C LEU A 59 9.76 -0.84 -10.05
N HIS A 60 10.80 -0.56 -10.83
CA HIS A 60 11.38 -1.56 -11.73
C HIS A 60 11.84 -2.83 -11.03
N TRP A 61 12.48 -2.68 -9.86
CA TRP A 61 12.88 -3.82 -9.07
C TRP A 61 11.67 -4.56 -8.48
N TYR A 62 10.76 -3.83 -7.83
CA TYR A 62 9.70 -4.42 -7.04
C TYR A 62 8.59 -5.04 -7.91
N THR A 63 8.25 -4.39 -9.03
CA THR A 63 7.21 -4.91 -9.92
C THR A 63 7.65 -6.12 -10.74
N GLY A 64 8.94 -6.37 -10.87
CA GLY A 64 9.46 -7.58 -11.49
C GLY A 64 9.08 -8.90 -10.80
N TYR A 65 8.53 -8.84 -9.59
CA TYR A 65 8.00 -10.01 -8.87
C TYR A 65 6.55 -10.34 -9.21
N TYR A 66 5.87 -9.54 -10.04
CA TYR A 66 4.46 -9.72 -10.38
C TYR A 66 4.28 -10.03 -11.86
N ASP A 67 3.35 -10.94 -12.17
CA ASP A 67 2.95 -11.20 -13.56
C ASP A 67 1.85 -10.20 -13.96
N GLU A 68 2.12 -9.35 -14.94
CA GLU A 68 1.18 -8.35 -15.48
C GLU A 68 -0.08 -8.97 -16.10
N LYS A 69 -0.07 -10.28 -16.38
CA LYS A 69 -1.23 -10.99 -16.92
C LYS A 69 -2.23 -11.40 -15.84
N GLU A 70 -1.84 -11.35 -14.58
CA GLU A 70 -2.72 -11.64 -13.45
C GLU A 70 -3.50 -10.41 -13.03
N GLU A 71 -4.72 -10.62 -12.53
CA GLU A 71 -5.47 -9.57 -11.85
C GLU A 71 -4.80 -9.27 -10.51
N LEU A 72 -4.12 -8.14 -10.42
CA LEU A 72 -3.41 -7.72 -9.21
C LEU A 72 -4.27 -6.77 -8.38
N VAL A 73 -4.49 -7.14 -7.12
CA VAL A 73 -5.18 -6.32 -6.12
C VAL A 73 -4.29 -6.19 -4.89
N PHE A 74 -3.70 -5.03 -4.72
CA PHE A 74 -2.83 -4.71 -3.58
C PHE A 74 -3.69 -4.36 -2.37
N LEU A 75 -3.44 -5.00 -1.23
CA LEU A 75 -3.99 -4.62 0.06
C LEU A 75 -2.96 -3.79 0.81
N GLY A 76 -3.25 -2.51 1.03
CA GLY A 76 -2.45 -1.61 1.84
C GLY A 76 -3.07 -1.44 3.23
N HIS A 77 -2.26 -1.62 4.27
CA HIS A 77 -2.63 -1.38 5.66
C HIS A 77 -2.08 -0.05 6.19
N PRO A 78 -0.82 0.34 5.90
CA PRO A 78 -0.22 1.53 6.48
C PRO A 78 -0.83 2.82 5.92
N PRO A 79 -0.97 3.87 6.74
CA PRO A 79 -1.33 5.20 6.24
C PRO A 79 -0.33 5.69 5.18
N PHE A 80 -0.79 6.49 4.22
CA PHE A 80 0.08 7.05 3.17
C PHE A 80 1.20 7.98 3.68
N SER A 81 1.15 8.39 4.96
CA SER A 81 2.23 9.12 5.63
C SER A 81 3.40 8.23 6.07
N PHE A 82 3.27 6.90 5.99
CA PHE A 82 4.30 5.93 6.31
C PHE A 82 4.95 5.37 5.04
N ASP A 83 6.26 5.11 5.10
CA ASP A 83 7.07 4.59 4.00
C ASP A 83 6.59 3.22 3.49
N LEU A 84 6.07 2.36 4.36
CA LEU A 84 5.52 1.06 3.96
C LEU A 84 4.36 1.19 2.95
N SER A 85 3.62 2.30 2.94
CA SER A 85 2.56 2.55 1.96
C SER A 85 3.07 2.65 0.53
N VAL A 86 4.35 2.97 0.36
CA VAL A 86 5.02 3.03 -0.95
C VAL A 86 4.96 1.69 -1.67
N MET A 87 4.99 0.57 -0.92
CA MET A 87 4.96 -0.80 -1.46
C MET A 87 3.59 -1.22 -2.02
N SER A 88 2.52 -0.53 -1.67
CA SER A 88 1.19 -0.79 -2.22
C SER A 88 0.74 0.28 -3.20
N LEU A 89 0.94 1.55 -2.87
CA LEU A 89 0.43 2.69 -3.64
C LEU A 89 1.07 2.80 -5.03
N TRP A 90 2.39 2.94 -5.08
CA TRP A 90 3.07 3.21 -6.35
C TRP A 90 3.10 2.00 -7.29
N PRO A 91 3.32 0.76 -6.82
CA PRO A 91 3.22 -0.42 -7.68
C PRO A 91 1.83 -0.62 -8.26
N SER A 92 0.75 -0.36 -7.48
CA SER A 92 -0.61 -0.47 -8.02
C SER A 92 -0.87 0.53 -9.14
N ILE A 93 -0.39 1.77 -9.01
CA ILE A 93 -0.52 2.79 -10.06
C ILE A 93 0.35 2.42 -11.28
N TYR A 94 1.60 1.99 -11.05
CA TYR A 94 2.54 1.66 -12.11
C TYR A 94 2.08 0.49 -12.97
N LEU A 95 1.48 -0.54 -12.35
CA LEU A 95 0.96 -1.73 -13.03
C LEU A 95 -0.49 -1.57 -13.53
N GLY A 96 -1.16 -0.45 -13.24
CA GLY A 96 -2.59 -0.30 -13.52
C GLY A 96 -3.46 -1.26 -12.71
N ALA A 97 -2.98 -1.69 -11.54
CA ALA A 97 -3.64 -2.62 -10.65
C ALA A 97 -4.60 -1.90 -9.68
N SER A 98 -5.41 -2.68 -8.96
CA SER A 98 -6.28 -2.16 -7.92
C SER A 98 -5.55 -2.00 -6.58
N LEU A 99 -5.91 -0.99 -5.80
CA LEU A 99 -5.46 -0.79 -4.43
C LEU A 99 -6.67 -0.76 -3.48
N VAL A 100 -6.67 -1.64 -2.49
CA VAL A 100 -7.61 -1.63 -1.37
C VAL A 100 -6.87 -1.16 -0.12
N GLN A 101 -7.31 -0.05 0.46
CA GLN A 101 -6.69 0.51 1.67
C GLN A 101 -7.56 0.23 2.89
N ILE A 102 -6.99 -0.45 3.89
CA ILE A 102 -7.63 -0.64 5.20
C ILE A 102 -7.32 0.58 6.05
N ASP A 103 -8.29 1.45 6.23
CA ASP A 103 -8.13 2.66 7.02
C ASP A 103 -8.17 2.41 8.54
N LYS A 104 -7.80 3.42 9.32
CA LYS A 104 -7.76 3.32 10.78
C LYS A 104 -9.11 2.98 11.41
N LYS A 105 -10.21 3.46 10.83
CA LYS A 105 -11.56 3.19 11.35
C LYS A 105 -11.95 1.72 11.21
N HIS A 106 -11.55 1.09 10.09
CA HIS A 106 -11.73 -0.35 9.90
C HIS A 106 -10.90 -1.13 10.90
N GLN A 107 -9.64 -0.72 11.16
CA GLN A 107 -8.76 -1.40 12.11
C GLN A 107 -9.25 -1.35 13.56
N GLU A 108 -9.98 -0.30 13.95
CA GLU A 108 -10.58 -0.15 15.28
C GLU A 108 -11.76 -1.10 15.55
N ASN A 109 -12.33 -1.71 14.48
CA ASN A 109 -13.44 -2.65 14.57
C ASN A 109 -13.12 -3.91 13.74
N PHE A 110 -12.69 -4.96 14.42
CA PHE A 110 -12.30 -6.23 13.80
C PHE A 110 -13.38 -6.81 12.86
N LYS A 111 -14.65 -6.75 13.26
CA LYS A 111 -15.74 -7.27 12.44
C LYS A 111 -15.82 -6.53 11.09
N VAL A 112 -15.79 -5.20 11.14
CA VAL A 112 -15.83 -4.37 9.93
C VAL A 112 -14.57 -4.61 9.08
N MET A 113 -13.41 -4.70 9.72
CA MET A 113 -12.15 -4.98 9.05
C MET A 113 -12.20 -6.32 8.30
N PHE A 114 -12.67 -7.39 8.93
CA PHE A 114 -12.77 -8.70 8.29
C PHE A 114 -13.81 -8.73 7.16
N GLU A 115 -14.91 -7.99 7.27
CA GLU A 115 -15.87 -7.83 6.18
C GLU A 115 -15.22 -7.13 4.97
N GLU A 116 -14.40 -6.11 5.20
CA GLU A 116 -13.68 -5.41 4.12
C GLU A 116 -12.55 -6.28 3.53
N LEU A 117 -11.81 -7.02 4.36
CA LEU A 117 -10.83 -7.99 3.88
C LEU A 117 -11.45 -9.03 2.97
N ASN A 118 -12.60 -9.58 3.35
CA ASN A 118 -13.32 -10.56 2.52
C ASN A 118 -13.75 -9.99 1.18
N LYS A 119 -14.26 -8.75 1.16
CA LYS A 119 -14.70 -8.07 -0.07
C LYS A 119 -13.55 -7.58 -0.95
N SER A 120 -12.36 -7.46 -0.40
CA SER A 120 -11.23 -6.81 -1.07
C SER A 120 -10.79 -7.51 -2.35
N ASN A 121 -11.01 -8.83 -2.45
CA ASN A 121 -10.43 -9.67 -3.50
C ASN A 121 -8.90 -9.52 -3.62
N ALA A 122 -8.23 -9.13 -2.53
CA ALA A 122 -6.79 -8.89 -2.55
C ALA A 122 -6.02 -10.14 -2.95
N THR A 123 -5.03 -9.94 -3.82
CA THR A 123 -4.09 -10.99 -4.25
C THR A 123 -2.73 -10.82 -3.58
N ILE A 124 -2.41 -9.60 -3.17
CA ILE A 124 -1.15 -9.24 -2.54
C ILE A 124 -1.45 -8.55 -1.21
N TRP A 125 -0.96 -9.13 -0.11
CA TRP A 125 -1.05 -8.57 1.23
C TRP A 125 0.23 -7.82 1.58
N ILE A 126 0.11 -6.55 2.00
CA ILE A 126 1.26 -5.74 2.43
C ILE A 126 0.99 -5.17 3.82
N SER A 127 1.80 -5.57 4.81
CA SER A 127 1.66 -5.07 6.18
C SER A 127 2.96 -5.17 6.98
N THR A 128 2.92 -4.68 8.23
CA THR A 128 3.90 -5.08 9.24
C THR A 128 3.61 -6.50 9.75
N PRO A 129 4.63 -7.25 10.22
CA PRO A 129 4.43 -8.53 10.88
C PRO A 129 3.46 -8.48 12.06
N SER A 130 3.49 -7.42 12.87
CA SER A 130 2.58 -7.26 14.00
C SER A 130 1.12 -7.14 13.58
N PHE A 131 0.83 -6.54 12.42
CA PHE A 131 -0.55 -6.42 11.96
C PHE A 131 -1.14 -7.78 11.55
N ILE A 132 -0.41 -8.62 10.83
CA ILE A 132 -0.91 -9.96 10.49
C ILE A 132 -1.04 -10.84 11.73
N GLU A 133 -0.12 -10.72 12.71
CA GLU A 133 -0.25 -11.42 13.99
C GLU A 133 -1.52 -11.02 14.74
N MET A 134 -1.89 -9.75 14.70
CA MET A 134 -3.15 -9.27 15.25
C MET A 134 -4.35 -9.90 14.51
N CYS A 135 -4.29 -10.05 13.19
CA CYS A 135 -5.35 -10.72 12.43
C CYS A 135 -5.49 -12.20 12.81
N PHE A 136 -4.40 -12.90 13.11
CA PHE A 136 -4.42 -14.31 13.54
C PHE A 136 -5.03 -14.55 14.92
N ILE A 137 -5.38 -13.52 15.70
CA ILE A 137 -6.16 -13.65 16.91
C ILE A 137 -7.55 -14.21 16.59
N ASP A 138 -8.10 -13.86 15.42
CA ASP A 138 -9.37 -14.43 14.95
C ASP A 138 -9.11 -15.68 14.11
N LYS A 139 -9.73 -16.79 14.47
CA LYS A 139 -9.62 -18.08 13.78
C LYS A 139 -10.20 -18.07 12.36
N ASN A 140 -11.02 -17.06 12.03
CA ASN A 140 -11.58 -16.89 10.70
C ASN A 140 -10.59 -16.23 9.72
N PHE A 141 -9.45 -15.73 10.20
CA PHE A 141 -8.42 -15.18 9.34
C PHE A 141 -7.63 -16.30 8.65
N ASN A 142 -8.08 -16.70 7.50
CA ASN A 142 -7.53 -17.81 6.71
C ASN A 142 -7.89 -17.68 5.22
N GLN A 143 -7.50 -18.66 4.42
CA GLN A 143 -7.75 -18.72 2.97
C GLN A 143 -9.24 -18.59 2.61
N SER A 144 -10.16 -19.09 3.45
CA SER A 144 -11.61 -18.96 3.17
C SER A 144 -12.09 -17.51 3.28
N LEU A 145 -11.47 -16.70 4.14
CA LEU A 145 -11.75 -15.28 4.25
C LEU A 145 -11.20 -14.49 3.06
N MET A 146 -9.99 -14.83 2.63
CA MET A 146 -9.27 -14.12 1.57
C MET A 146 -8.79 -15.10 0.49
N PRO A 147 -9.71 -15.64 -0.32
CA PRO A 147 -9.43 -16.77 -1.20
C PRO A 147 -8.47 -16.46 -2.35
N LYS A 148 -8.24 -15.19 -2.65
CA LYS A 148 -7.39 -14.77 -3.76
C LYS A 148 -5.97 -14.35 -3.32
N VAL A 149 -5.68 -14.27 -2.02
CA VAL A 149 -4.34 -13.90 -1.56
C VAL A 149 -3.33 -14.98 -1.91
N LYS A 150 -2.31 -14.60 -2.65
CA LYS A 150 -1.22 -15.48 -3.10
C LYS A 150 0.14 -15.06 -2.52
N GLN A 151 0.28 -13.79 -2.17
CA GLN A 151 1.57 -13.24 -1.75
C GLN A 151 1.43 -12.37 -0.51
N PHE A 152 2.36 -12.58 0.42
CA PHE A 152 2.48 -11.77 1.64
C PHE A 152 3.82 -11.04 1.62
N VAL A 153 3.78 -9.72 1.79
CA VAL A 153 4.95 -8.85 1.82
C VAL A 153 5.00 -8.13 3.16
N PHE A 154 6.14 -8.21 3.84
CA PHE A 154 6.33 -7.63 5.15
C PHE A 154 7.51 -6.67 5.18
N CYS A 155 7.34 -5.57 5.92
CA CYS A 155 8.39 -4.60 6.15
C CYS A 155 8.18 -3.89 7.50
N GLY A 156 9.22 -3.21 7.97
CA GLY A 156 9.18 -2.33 9.14
C GLY A 156 9.48 -3.00 10.47
N GLU A 157 9.34 -4.32 10.58
CA GLU A 157 9.56 -5.10 11.79
C GLU A 157 10.24 -6.43 11.48
N LYS A 158 10.73 -7.11 12.51
CA LYS A 158 11.28 -8.47 12.38
C LYS A 158 10.15 -9.46 12.10
N LEU A 159 10.25 -10.19 10.99
CA LEU A 159 9.39 -11.33 10.71
C LEU A 159 9.94 -12.57 11.42
N PHE A 160 9.14 -13.17 12.30
CA PHE A 160 9.50 -14.39 13.01
C PHE A 160 9.07 -15.63 12.21
N SER A 161 9.83 -16.72 12.35
CA SER A 161 9.48 -18.00 11.70
C SER A 161 8.10 -18.51 12.12
N THR A 162 7.72 -18.31 13.37
CA THR A 162 6.39 -18.66 13.88
C THR A 162 5.25 -17.94 13.16
N THR A 163 5.46 -16.69 12.72
CA THR A 163 4.49 -15.95 11.90
C THR A 163 4.38 -16.58 10.51
N VAL A 164 5.52 -16.92 9.90
CA VAL A 164 5.56 -17.61 8.60
C VAL A 164 4.85 -18.96 8.67
N GLU A 165 5.09 -19.76 9.72
CA GLU A 165 4.40 -21.03 9.95
C GLU A 165 2.87 -20.86 10.06
N LYS A 166 2.41 -19.81 10.74
CA LYS A 166 0.96 -19.48 10.81
C LYS A 166 0.40 -19.13 9.44
N ILE A 167 1.15 -18.37 8.63
CA ILE A 167 0.71 -18.03 7.27
C ILE A 167 0.55 -19.30 6.46
N HIS A 168 1.56 -20.14 6.38
CA HIS A 168 1.48 -21.42 5.65
C HIS A 168 0.38 -22.36 6.14
N LYS A 169 0.07 -22.34 7.42
CA LYS A 169 -1.01 -23.16 8.00
C LYS A 169 -2.41 -22.66 7.63
N ASN A 170 -2.59 -21.35 7.44
CA ASN A 170 -3.90 -20.74 7.26
C ASN A 170 -4.15 -20.30 5.82
N PHE A 171 -3.10 -20.17 5.02
CA PHE A 171 -3.15 -19.80 3.61
C PHE A 171 -2.32 -20.84 2.83
N GLU A 172 -2.99 -21.80 2.25
CA GLU A 172 -2.39 -22.83 1.40
C GLU A 172 -2.15 -22.27 -0.01
N ASP A 173 -1.09 -22.77 -0.68
CA ASP A 173 -0.77 -22.43 -2.08
C ASP A 173 -1.84 -22.90 -3.08
#